data_c57b4ed3f38bb25a7fa13e3d65e616b2
#
_entry.id   c57b4ed3f38bb25a7fa13e3d65e616b2
#
_cell.length_a   1.000
_cell.length_b   1.000
_cell.length_c   1.000
_cell.angle_alpha   90.00
_cell.angle_beta   90.00
_cell.angle_gamma   90.00
#
_symmetry.space_group_name_H-M   'P 1'
#
loop_
_entity.id
_entity.type
_entity.pdbx_description
1 polymer ?
#
loop_
_entity_poly.entity_id
_entity_poly.type
_entity_poly.pdbx_seq_one_letter_code
_entity_poly.pdbx_strand_id
1 'polypeptide(L)'
;MGRKVTDGCIWTYKAMPLGIMPEVFHMVECPTNEPCEWDEKAWHKEVLRRKGDGGGDLNVQQVIAEERLPPGFASLDDRRYILRPEAIESVFILYRITGRKDLQESAWQMFNAIQENTKTTLANGALADISREDGKVTVTDSMESFWLAETLKYFYLIFSEPDLISLDDYTFNTEAHPFRIPK
;
A
#
# COMPACT_ATOMS: atom_id res chain seq x y z
N MET A 1 5.63 -13.77 10.15
CA MET A 1 5.91 -13.07 8.88
C MET A 1 4.76 -12.17 8.48
N GLY A 2 3.54 -12.64 8.27
CA GLY A 2 2.39 -11.85 7.78
C GLY A 2 2.15 -10.53 8.52
N ARG A 3 2.17 -10.52 9.87
CA ARG A 3 2.03 -9.28 10.66
C ARG A 3 3.03 -8.19 10.26
N LYS A 4 4.33 -8.54 10.11
CA LYS A 4 5.35 -7.56 9.73
C LYS A 4 5.13 -6.99 8.33
N VAL A 5 4.67 -7.83 7.39
CA VAL A 5 4.36 -7.40 6.03
C VAL A 5 3.14 -6.46 6.02
N THR A 6 2.08 -6.79 6.76
CA THR A 6 0.90 -5.92 6.88
C THR A 6 1.26 -4.56 7.53
N ASP A 7 2.03 -4.58 8.63
CA ASP A 7 2.51 -3.34 9.26
C ASP A 7 3.36 -2.51 8.27
N GLY A 8 4.16 -3.19 7.41
CA GLY A 8 4.92 -2.55 6.32
C GLY A 8 4.02 -1.91 5.25
N CYS A 9 2.96 -2.57 4.82
CA CYS A 9 1.97 -1.98 3.88
C CYS A 9 1.33 -0.72 4.47
N ILE A 10 0.91 -0.76 5.75
CA ILE A 10 0.34 0.41 6.43
C ILE A 10 1.36 1.55 6.50
N TRP A 11 2.62 1.23 6.81
CA TRP A 11 3.69 2.21 6.82
C TRP A 11 3.89 2.83 5.43
N THR A 12 3.88 2.03 4.36
CA THR A 12 4.02 2.51 2.98
C THR A 12 2.93 3.50 2.60
N TYR A 13 1.67 3.19 2.95
CA TYR A 13 0.56 4.15 2.76
C TYR A 13 0.86 5.49 3.45
N LYS A 14 1.30 5.46 4.70
CA LYS A 14 1.57 6.67 5.50
C LYS A 14 2.80 7.46 5.03
N ALA A 15 3.77 6.80 4.44
CA ALA A 15 5.03 7.42 4.01
C ALA A 15 4.89 8.16 2.68
N MET A 16 3.88 7.83 1.87
CA MET A 16 3.65 8.48 0.58
C MET A 16 2.86 9.78 0.72
N PRO A 17 3.12 10.80 -0.14
CA PRO A 17 2.50 12.13 -0.03
C PRO A 17 0.96 12.13 -0.05
N LEU A 18 0.36 11.26 -0.85
CA LEU A 18 -1.10 11.14 -0.93
C LEU A 18 -1.70 10.19 0.10
N GLY A 19 -0.88 9.55 0.96
CA GLY A 19 -1.36 8.50 1.86
C GLY A 19 -1.78 7.22 1.13
N ILE A 20 -1.24 6.96 -0.07
CA ILE A 20 -1.58 5.83 -0.94
C ILE A 20 -0.30 5.13 -1.40
N MET A 21 -0.27 3.80 -1.32
CA MET A 21 0.86 2.98 -1.72
C MET A 21 0.98 2.88 -3.25
N PRO A 22 2.21 2.94 -3.83
CA PRO A 22 2.43 2.70 -5.26
C PRO A 22 2.25 1.22 -5.63
N GLU A 23 2.04 0.93 -6.91
CA GLU A 23 1.90 -0.44 -7.42
C GLU A 23 3.19 -1.26 -7.27
N VAL A 24 4.35 -0.68 -7.61
CA VAL A 24 5.65 -1.36 -7.51
C VAL A 24 6.71 -0.42 -6.95
N PHE A 25 7.36 -0.85 -5.91
CA PHE A 25 8.46 -0.11 -5.28
C PHE A 25 9.47 -1.08 -4.64
N HIS A 26 10.64 -0.56 -4.33
CA HIS A 26 11.68 -1.31 -3.62
C HIS A 26 12.18 -0.53 -2.40
N MET A 27 12.57 -1.29 -1.41
CA MET A 27 13.12 -0.79 -0.16
C MET A 27 14.45 -1.47 0.15
N VAL A 28 15.16 -0.97 1.15
CA VAL A 28 16.36 -1.64 1.68
C VAL A 28 15.94 -2.89 2.44
N GLU A 29 16.58 -4.01 2.15
CA GLU A 29 16.33 -5.26 2.87
C GLU A 29 16.90 -5.21 4.29
N CYS A 30 16.09 -5.64 5.23
CA CYS A 30 16.54 -5.87 6.60
C CYS A 30 17.18 -7.25 6.74
N PRO A 31 18.25 -7.40 7.57
CA PRO A 31 18.77 -8.71 7.94
C PRO A 31 17.68 -9.58 8.56
N THR A 32 17.61 -10.85 8.18
CA THR A 32 16.51 -11.75 8.56
C THR A 32 16.45 -12.06 10.06
N ASN A 33 17.56 -12.00 10.76
CA ASN A 33 17.72 -12.46 12.15
C ASN A 33 18.25 -11.39 13.12
N GLU A 34 18.35 -10.14 12.68
CA GLU A 34 18.89 -9.05 13.50
C GLU A 34 17.90 -7.89 13.59
N PRO A 35 17.96 -7.05 14.63
CA PRO A 35 17.23 -5.80 14.66
C PRO A 35 17.60 -4.95 13.44
N CYS A 36 16.60 -4.41 12.78
CA CYS A 36 16.78 -3.57 11.60
C CYS A 36 16.53 -2.13 12.00
N GLU A 37 17.59 -1.43 12.34
CA GLU A 37 17.54 0.00 12.62
C GLU A 37 17.72 0.80 11.34
N TRP A 38 17.25 2.04 11.34
CA TRP A 38 17.40 2.93 10.20
C TRP A 38 18.86 3.23 9.91
N ASP A 39 19.30 2.95 8.69
CA ASP A 39 20.63 3.27 8.18
C ASP A 39 20.53 4.10 6.89
N GLU A 40 20.69 5.40 7.01
CA GLU A 40 20.64 6.33 5.89
C GLU A 40 21.71 6.03 4.82
N LYS A 41 22.91 5.57 5.24
CA LYS A 41 23.98 5.25 4.29
C LYS A 41 23.64 4.01 3.47
N ALA A 42 23.06 2.99 4.12
CA ALA A 42 22.58 1.81 3.43
C ALA A 42 21.46 2.17 2.45
N TRP A 43 20.54 3.05 2.83
CA TRP A 43 19.48 3.57 1.94
C TRP A 43 20.07 4.31 0.75
N HIS A 44 20.97 5.27 0.94
CA HIS A 44 21.61 6.01 -0.14
C HIS A 44 22.35 5.08 -1.11
N LYS A 45 23.07 4.08 -0.59
CA LYS A 45 23.74 3.07 -1.40
C LYS A 45 22.76 2.29 -2.28
N GLU A 46 21.62 1.88 -1.71
CA GLU A 46 20.61 1.12 -2.46
C GLU A 46 19.91 1.98 -3.51
N VAL A 47 19.61 3.25 -3.21
CA VAL A 47 19.08 4.22 -4.20
C VAL A 47 20.01 4.31 -5.40
N LEU A 48 21.31 4.52 -5.18
CA LEU A 48 22.28 4.61 -6.27
C LEU A 48 22.41 3.29 -7.04
N ARG A 49 22.42 2.16 -6.34
CA ARG A 49 22.47 0.84 -6.96
C ARG A 49 21.27 0.61 -7.90
N ARG A 50 20.10 1.04 -7.50
CA ARG A 50 18.87 0.89 -8.30
C ARG A 50 18.80 1.83 -9.51
N LYS A 51 19.34 3.03 -9.37
CA LYS A 51 19.42 3.97 -10.50
C LYS A 51 20.35 3.45 -11.62
N GLY A 52 21.26 2.53 -11.29
CA GLY A 52 22.22 1.92 -12.21
C GLY A 52 23.51 2.75 -12.33
N ASP A 53 24.59 2.05 -12.71
CA ASP A 53 25.89 2.67 -12.97
C ASP A 53 25.84 3.49 -14.29
N GLY A 54 25.23 4.65 -14.25
CA GLY A 54 25.26 5.61 -15.35
C GLY A 54 26.67 6.20 -15.61
N GLY A 55 27.72 5.59 -15.05
CA GLY A 55 29.13 5.93 -15.33
C GLY A 55 29.57 7.32 -14.88
N GLY A 56 28.84 7.97 -13.97
CA GLY A 56 29.14 9.28 -13.44
C GLY A 56 29.00 9.36 -11.91
N ASP A 57 29.62 10.36 -11.29
CA ASP A 57 29.43 10.70 -9.88
C ASP A 57 27.96 11.17 -9.64
N LEU A 58 27.00 10.23 -9.53
CA LEU A 58 25.62 10.55 -9.24
C LEU A 58 25.50 11.07 -7.80
N ASN A 59 24.98 12.28 -7.65
CA ASN A 59 24.64 12.80 -6.34
C ASN A 59 23.35 12.15 -5.86
N VAL A 60 23.42 11.34 -4.80
CA VAL A 60 22.28 10.62 -4.25
C VAL A 60 21.11 11.54 -3.87
N GLN A 61 21.39 12.74 -3.34
CA GLN A 61 20.34 13.70 -2.97
C GLN A 61 19.60 14.21 -4.22
N GLN A 62 20.31 14.40 -5.32
CA GLN A 62 19.69 14.76 -6.59
C GLN A 62 18.81 13.63 -7.10
N VAL A 63 19.26 12.37 -7.06
CA VAL A 63 18.46 11.20 -7.45
C VAL A 63 17.20 11.09 -6.58
N ILE A 64 17.32 11.23 -5.25
CA ILE A 64 16.20 11.19 -4.33
C ILE A 64 15.15 12.26 -4.68
N ALA A 65 15.61 13.49 -4.95
CA ALA A 65 14.73 14.60 -5.31
C ALA A 65 14.04 14.40 -6.67
N GLU A 66 14.80 14.01 -7.70
CA GLU A 66 14.28 13.76 -9.04
C GLU A 66 13.27 12.60 -9.07
N GLU A 67 13.59 11.53 -8.35
CA GLU A 67 12.72 10.34 -8.23
C GLU A 67 11.65 10.49 -7.14
N ARG A 68 11.63 11.60 -6.41
CA ARG A 68 10.65 11.87 -5.33
C ARG A 68 10.52 10.69 -4.36
N LEU A 69 11.67 10.20 -3.87
CA LEU A 69 11.74 9.06 -2.98
C LEU A 69 11.57 9.49 -1.52
N PRO A 70 10.50 9.09 -0.84
CA PRO A 70 10.45 9.24 0.61
C PRO A 70 11.56 8.41 1.28
N PRO A 71 12.01 8.78 2.49
CA PRO A 71 12.99 8.00 3.23
C PRO A 71 12.60 6.53 3.34
N GLY A 72 13.50 5.62 3.01
CA GLY A 72 13.30 4.18 3.01
C GLY A 72 12.97 3.58 1.64
N PHE A 73 12.45 4.35 0.69
CA PHE A 73 12.21 3.87 -0.67
C PHE A 73 13.48 3.97 -1.50
N ALA A 74 13.87 2.86 -2.11
CA ALA A 74 15.05 2.79 -2.97
C ALA A 74 14.71 3.03 -4.46
N SER A 75 13.50 2.69 -4.87
CA SER A 75 12.92 3.06 -6.18
C SER A 75 11.39 3.01 -6.12
N LEU A 76 10.76 3.75 -7.02
CA LEU A 76 9.33 3.70 -7.33
C LEU A 76 9.19 3.31 -8.80
N ASP A 77 9.03 2.00 -9.06
CA ASP A 77 9.08 1.45 -10.41
C ASP A 77 7.75 1.60 -11.14
N ASP A 78 6.63 1.51 -10.40
CA ASP A 78 5.30 1.87 -10.89
C ASP A 78 4.58 2.74 -9.86
N ARG A 79 4.43 4.01 -10.19
CA ARG A 79 3.87 5.06 -9.32
C ARG A 79 2.36 5.17 -9.36
N ARG A 80 1.71 4.32 -10.14
CA ARG A 80 0.25 4.31 -10.22
C ARG A 80 -0.35 3.77 -8.94
N TYR A 81 -1.62 4.02 -8.79
CA TYR A 81 -2.51 3.28 -7.90
C TYR A 81 -3.77 2.92 -8.67
N ILE A 82 -4.04 1.65 -8.83
CA ILE A 82 -5.17 1.17 -9.64
C ILE A 82 -6.30 0.56 -8.79
N LEU A 83 -6.48 1.06 -7.57
CA LEU A 83 -7.60 0.67 -6.68
C LEU A 83 -7.48 -0.75 -6.11
N ARG A 84 -6.26 -1.30 -5.95
CA ARG A 84 -5.99 -2.68 -5.52
C ARG A 84 -6.42 -3.02 -4.09
N PRO A 85 -6.87 -4.28 -3.87
CA PRO A 85 -7.38 -4.75 -2.58
C PRO A 85 -6.32 -5.31 -1.62
N GLU A 86 -5.15 -5.78 -2.07
CA GLU A 86 -4.28 -6.70 -1.31
C GLU A 86 -3.78 -6.10 0.01
N ALA A 87 -3.58 -4.79 0.06
CA ALA A 87 -3.18 -4.13 1.30
C ALA A 87 -4.32 -4.12 2.33
N ILE A 88 -5.53 -3.69 1.93
CA ILE A 88 -6.68 -3.66 2.84
C ILE A 88 -7.18 -5.08 3.17
N GLU A 89 -7.07 -6.04 2.26
CA GLU A 89 -7.28 -7.45 2.53
C GLU A 89 -6.41 -7.92 3.70
N SER A 90 -5.11 -7.67 3.62
CA SER A 90 -4.15 -8.04 4.67
C SER A 90 -4.47 -7.37 6.00
N VAL A 91 -4.86 -6.09 5.99
CA VAL A 91 -5.27 -5.34 7.19
C VAL A 91 -6.56 -5.94 7.79
N PHE A 92 -7.56 -6.25 6.96
CA PHE A 92 -8.80 -6.87 7.36
C PHE A 92 -8.58 -8.24 8.00
N ILE A 93 -7.83 -9.13 7.35
CA ILE A 93 -7.54 -10.47 7.87
C ILE A 93 -6.80 -10.38 9.21
N LEU A 94 -5.77 -9.51 9.29
CA LEU A 94 -5.02 -9.34 10.53
C LEU A 94 -5.89 -8.77 11.66
N TYR A 95 -6.79 -7.83 11.35
CA TYR A 95 -7.75 -7.30 12.31
C TYR A 95 -8.67 -8.40 12.85
N ARG A 96 -9.28 -9.21 11.98
CA ARG A 96 -10.19 -10.29 12.37
C ARG A 96 -9.52 -11.34 13.25
N ILE A 97 -8.22 -11.64 13.00
CA ILE A 97 -7.44 -12.61 13.78
C ILE A 97 -7.01 -12.03 15.14
N THR A 98 -6.71 -10.73 15.21
CA THR A 98 -6.03 -10.17 16.39
C THR A 98 -6.88 -9.23 17.25
N GLY A 99 -7.96 -8.68 16.70
CA GLY A 99 -8.78 -7.65 17.35
C GLY A 99 -8.06 -6.30 17.55
N ARG A 100 -6.94 -6.06 16.90
CA ARG A 100 -6.17 -4.80 17.00
C ARG A 100 -6.95 -3.63 16.42
N LYS A 101 -7.40 -2.71 17.28
CA LYS A 101 -8.19 -1.53 16.88
C LYS A 101 -7.40 -0.54 16.03
N ASP A 102 -6.09 -0.43 16.21
CA ASP A 102 -5.20 0.41 15.39
C ASP A 102 -5.22 0.02 13.90
N LEU A 103 -5.59 -1.21 13.58
CA LEU A 103 -5.79 -1.66 12.20
C LEU A 103 -7.05 -1.05 11.58
N GLN A 104 -8.14 -0.90 12.34
CA GLN A 104 -9.34 -0.18 11.86
C GLN A 104 -9.04 1.30 11.64
N GLU A 105 -8.29 1.94 12.55
CA GLU A 105 -7.88 3.33 12.40
C GLU A 105 -7.01 3.52 11.14
N SER A 106 -6.07 2.59 10.91
CA SER A 106 -5.23 2.60 9.70
C SER A 106 -6.07 2.39 8.44
N ALA A 107 -7.02 1.44 8.45
CA ALA A 107 -7.94 1.22 7.34
C ALA A 107 -8.78 2.47 7.03
N TRP A 108 -9.23 3.18 8.06
CA TRP A 108 -9.98 4.42 7.88
C TRP A 108 -9.14 5.54 7.23
N GLN A 109 -7.88 5.67 7.64
CA GLN A 109 -6.94 6.60 7.01
C GLN A 109 -6.70 6.25 5.54
N MET A 110 -6.46 4.97 5.25
CA MET A 110 -6.28 4.46 3.87
C MET A 110 -7.53 4.75 3.03
N PHE A 111 -8.72 4.44 3.54
CA PHE A 111 -9.98 4.69 2.83
C PHE A 111 -10.17 6.17 2.50
N ASN A 112 -9.96 7.06 3.47
CA ASN A 112 -10.10 8.50 3.24
C ASN A 112 -9.11 8.99 2.19
N ALA A 113 -7.83 8.62 2.29
CA ALA A 113 -6.81 8.99 1.31
C ALA A 113 -7.20 8.53 -0.12
N ILE A 114 -7.68 7.29 -0.25
CA ILE A 114 -8.16 6.77 -1.54
C ILE A 114 -9.37 7.59 -2.02
N GLN A 115 -10.39 7.80 -1.20
CA GLN A 115 -11.60 8.53 -1.59
C GLN A 115 -11.31 9.97 -1.99
N GLU A 116 -10.45 10.67 -1.26
CA GLU A 116 -10.11 12.06 -1.54
C GLU A 116 -9.40 12.21 -2.90
N ASN A 117 -8.53 11.26 -3.26
CA ASN A 117 -7.68 11.37 -4.44
C ASN A 117 -8.24 10.68 -5.69
N THR A 118 -9.11 9.68 -5.54
CA THR A 118 -9.61 8.89 -6.69
C THR A 118 -11.02 9.24 -7.12
N LYS A 119 -11.77 10.01 -6.31
CA LYS A 119 -13.18 10.32 -6.57
C LYS A 119 -13.36 11.13 -7.84
N THR A 120 -14.28 10.69 -8.67
CA THR A 120 -14.78 11.38 -9.86
C THR A 120 -16.22 11.83 -9.65
N THR A 121 -16.86 12.39 -10.67
CA THR A 121 -18.29 12.79 -10.61
C THR A 121 -19.22 11.62 -10.33
N LEU A 122 -18.93 10.43 -10.87
CA LEU A 122 -19.81 9.27 -10.81
C LEU A 122 -19.21 8.05 -10.11
N ALA A 123 -17.87 8.02 -9.95
CA ALA A 123 -17.17 6.81 -9.52
C ALA A 123 -15.81 7.16 -8.86
N ASN A 124 -14.88 6.22 -8.91
CA ASN A 124 -13.46 6.41 -8.56
C ASN A 124 -12.62 6.03 -9.79
N GLY A 125 -11.49 6.69 -9.98
CA GLY A 125 -10.56 6.38 -11.06
C GLY A 125 -9.17 6.07 -10.53
N ALA A 126 -8.40 5.29 -11.26
CA ALA A 126 -7.01 5.01 -10.95
C ALA A 126 -6.16 6.30 -11.00
N LEU A 127 -5.06 6.31 -10.27
CA LEU A 127 -4.12 7.44 -10.22
C LEU A 127 -2.89 7.15 -11.07
N ALA A 128 -2.47 8.10 -11.88
CA ALA A 128 -1.31 7.96 -12.75
C ALA A 128 0.02 8.05 -11.98
N ASP A 129 0.09 8.87 -10.92
CA ASP A 129 1.31 9.08 -10.13
C ASP A 129 0.96 9.57 -8.72
N ILE A 130 1.22 8.73 -7.73
CA ILE A 130 0.91 9.00 -6.30
C ILE A 130 2.08 9.66 -5.56
N SER A 131 3.22 9.83 -6.20
CA SER A 131 4.43 10.40 -5.59
C SER A 131 4.51 11.93 -5.68
N ARG A 132 3.47 12.60 -6.18
CA ARG A 132 3.45 14.05 -6.39
C ARG A 132 3.05 14.79 -5.12
N GLU A 133 3.87 15.78 -4.76
CA GLU A 133 3.64 16.66 -3.60
C GLU A 133 2.92 17.97 -3.98
N ASP A 134 2.80 18.27 -5.28
CA ASP A 134 2.22 19.52 -5.78
C ASP A 134 0.68 19.55 -5.76
N GLY A 135 0.04 18.54 -5.19
CA GLY A 135 -1.41 18.40 -5.11
C GLY A 135 -2.11 18.16 -6.46
N LYS A 136 -1.35 18.00 -7.54
CA LYS A 136 -1.91 17.72 -8.88
C LYS A 136 -2.05 16.23 -9.08
N VAL A 137 -3.14 15.68 -8.62
CA VAL A 137 -3.49 14.28 -8.83
C VAL A 137 -4.07 14.11 -10.23
N THR A 138 -3.51 13.18 -11.01
CA THR A 138 -4.05 12.81 -12.32
C THR A 138 -4.85 11.53 -12.16
N VAL A 139 -6.17 11.68 -12.17
CA VAL A 139 -7.11 10.55 -12.20
C VAL A 139 -7.25 10.10 -13.65
N THR A 140 -7.08 8.81 -13.89
CA THR A 140 -7.26 8.19 -15.21
C THR A 140 -8.69 7.70 -15.36
N ASP A 141 -9.19 7.64 -16.61
CA ASP A 141 -10.52 7.07 -16.90
C ASP A 141 -10.49 5.53 -16.88
N SER A 142 -10.15 4.98 -15.71
CA SER A 142 -10.07 3.54 -15.47
C SER A 142 -10.49 3.23 -14.05
N MET A 143 -11.53 2.43 -13.88
CA MET A 143 -11.94 1.85 -12.61
C MET A 143 -11.96 0.33 -12.77
N GLU A 144 -10.97 -0.32 -12.17
CA GLU A 144 -10.86 -1.77 -12.20
C GLU A 144 -12.05 -2.44 -11.51
N SER A 145 -12.48 -3.60 -12.00
CA SER A 145 -13.66 -4.32 -11.46
C SER A 145 -13.47 -4.72 -9.99
N PHE A 146 -12.24 -5.00 -9.58
CA PHE A 146 -11.90 -5.36 -8.21
C PHE A 146 -12.06 -4.19 -7.21
N TRP A 147 -12.20 -2.94 -7.67
CA TRP A 147 -12.52 -1.83 -6.75
C TRP A 147 -13.80 -2.10 -5.97
N LEU A 148 -14.88 -2.39 -6.66
CA LEU A 148 -16.17 -2.72 -6.03
C LEU A 148 -16.20 -4.13 -5.46
N ALA A 149 -15.67 -5.10 -6.21
CA ALA A 149 -15.80 -6.50 -5.87
C ALA A 149 -14.92 -6.93 -4.67
N GLU A 150 -13.80 -6.25 -4.44
CA GLU A 150 -12.77 -6.66 -3.50
C GLU A 150 -12.38 -5.53 -2.55
N THR A 151 -11.84 -4.42 -3.05
CA THR A 151 -11.29 -3.34 -2.22
C THR A 151 -12.35 -2.73 -1.31
N LEU A 152 -13.49 -2.32 -1.85
CA LEU A 152 -14.61 -1.81 -1.04
C LEU A 152 -15.22 -2.88 -0.16
N LYS A 153 -15.24 -4.14 -0.57
CA LYS A 153 -15.72 -5.26 0.25
C LYS A 153 -14.87 -5.40 1.52
N TYR A 154 -13.53 -5.39 1.42
CA TYR A 154 -12.67 -5.48 2.59
C TYR A 154 -12.77 -4.24 3.49
N PHE A 155 -12.90 -3.03 2.93
CA PHE A 155 -13.21 -1.84 3.72
C PHE A 155 -14.57 -1.96 4.42
N TYR A 156 -15.59 -2.46 3.75
CA TYR A 156 -16.89 -2.67 4.36
C TYR A 156 -16.82 -3.69 5.52
N LEU A 157 -16.16 -4.82 5.30
CA LEU A 157 -16.09 -5.91 6.28
C LEU A 157 -15.24 -5.56 7.51
N ILE A 158 -14.20 -4.73 7.39
CA ILE A 158 -13.37 -4.35 8.54
C ILE A 158 -14.14 -3.46 9.53
N PHE A 159 -15.16 -2.73 9.07
CA PHE A 159 -16.02 -1.88 9.89
C PHE A 159 -17.38 -2.53 10.23
N SER A 160 -17.63 -3.74 9.73
CA SER A 160 -18.83 -4.52 10.04
C SER A 160 -18.62 -5.37 11.27
N GLU A 161 -19.75 -5.90 11.82
CA GLU A 161 -19.70 -6.85 12.91
C GLU A 161 -18.90 -8.10 12.54
N PRO A 162 -18.12 -8.69 13.48
CA PRO A 162 -17.23 -9.81 13.18
C PRO A 162 -17.92 -11.08 12.67
N ASP A 163 -19.19 -11.27 12.97
CA ASP A 163 -20.01 -12.40 12.52
C ASP A 163 -20.50 -12.26 11.07
N LEU A 164 -20.46 -11.03 10.51
CA LEU A 164 -20.71 -10.84 9.09
C LEU A 164 -19.54 -11.42 8.27
N ILE A 165 -19.78 -12.56 7.63
CA ILE A 165 -18.76 -13.36 6.94
C ILE A 165 -17.57 -13.65 7.88
N SER A 166 -17.88 -14.37 8.98
CA SER A 166 -16.87 -14.76 9.97
C SER A 166 -15.78 -15.63 9.36
N LEU A 167 -14.51 -15.36 9.68
CA LEU A 167 -13.38 -16.21 9.26
C LEU A 167 -13.37 -17.59 9.92
N ASP A 168 -14.24 -17.85 10.93
CA ASP A 168 -14.45 -19.19 11.50
C ASP A 168 -15.34 -20.06 10.59
N ASP A 169 -16.17 -19.43 9.77
CA ASP A 169 -17.12 -20.11 8.88
C ASP A 169 -16.77 -19.96 7.39
N TYR A 170 -15.96 -18.96 7.03
CA TYR A 170 -15.66 -18.63 5.65
C TYR A 170 -14.17 -18.39 5.41
N THR A 171 -13.71 -18.75 4.22
CA THR A 171 -12.44 -18.34 3.65
C THR A 171 -12.67 -17.55 2.37
N PHE A 172 -11.77 -16.65 2.03
CA PHE A 172 -11.83 -15.88 0.77
C PHE A 172 -10.86 -16.48 -0.25
N ASN A 173 -11.24 -16.42 -1.54
CA ASN A 173 -10.28 -16.61 -2.63
C ASN A 173 -9.61 -15.27 -2.98
N THR A 174 -8.76 -15.27 -4.00
CA THR A 174 -8.02 -14.07 -4.44
C THR A 174 -8.90 -12.95 -4.97
N GLU A 175 -10.16 -13.24 -5.34
CA GLU A 175 -11.15 -12.27 -5.80
C GLU A 175 -12.17 -11.90 -4.72
N ALA A 176 -11.81 -12.12 -3.46
CA ALA A 176 -12.64 -11.82 -2.28
C ALA A 176 -14.02 -12.49 -2.30
N HIS A 177 -14.17 -13.65 -2.95
CA HIS A 177 -15.37 -14.46 -2.85
C HIS A 177 -15.32 -15.29 -1.56
N PRO A 178 -16.33 -15.18 -0.68
CA PRO A 178 -16.37 -15.98 0.54
C PRO A 178 -16.88 -17.39 0.26
N PHE A 179 -16.09 -18.40 0.60
CA PHE A 179 -16.45 -19.81 0.55
C PHE A 179 -16.66 -20.36 1.95
N ARG A 180 -17.76 -21.05 2.14
CA ARG A 180 -18.05 -21.68 3.44
C ARG A 180 -17.06 -22.82 3.71
N ILE A 181 -16.45 -22.81 4.91
CA ILE A 181 -15.56 -23.87 5.36
C ILE A 181 -16.41 -25.10 5.69
N PRO A 182 -16.12 -26.28 5.11
CA PRO A 182 -16.81 -27.52 5.50
C PRO A 182 -16.58 -27.81 6.99
N LYS A 183 -17.67 -28.17 7.69
CA LYS A 183 -17.64 -28.61 9.10
C LYS A 183 -17.62 -30.12 9.15
#